data_818e3e579bbc9f46602d16ecb80f7357
#
_entry.id   818e3e579bbc9f46602d16ecb80f7357
#
_cell.length_a   1.000
_cell.length_b   1.000
_cell.length_c   1.000
_cell.angle_alpha   90.00
_cell.angle_beta   90.00
_cell.angle_gamma   90.00
#
_symmetry.space_group_name_H-M   'P 1'
#
loop_
_entity.id
_entity.type
_entity.pdbx_description
1 polymer ?
#
loop_
_entity_poly.entity_id
_entity_poly.type
_entity_poly.pdbx_seq_one_letter_code
_entity_poly.pdbx_strand_id
1 'polypeptide(L)'
;MENLNQETFATPFVFKTDWKNALEDEEFIKVFSSDILENYIINKRWYGGKASTLKYIEVVDHFKITSKKNTYYGVLLEVNFKEAFYQHYFMPLAFMAEEELDTNTIIAPIQLGNQKGYLVDALHQEDFRKLLFDNIVQAKENPELKLIFHKGSKFDDKEYKSSKFMGLEQSNTSIIYNDAFVLKIFRRIYVSTNPDYEISRVLTERMHFKSSHAYTGSI
;
A
#
# COMPACT_ATOMS: atom_id res chain seq x y z
N MET A 1 -26.01 -10.02 6.82
CA MET A 1 -24.55 -10.04 7.06
C MET A 1 -24.24 -8.79 7.85
N GLU A 2 -24.08 -8.96 9.15
CA GLU A 2 -24.02 -7.88 10.13
C GLU A 2 -22.71 -7.10 10.02
N ASN A 3 -22.82 -5.79 10.18
CA ASN A 3 -21.73 -4.81 10.21
C ASN A 3 -20.82 -5.03 11.43
N LEU A 4 -19.85 -5.92 11.33
CA LEU A 4 -18.89 -6.21 12.39
C LEU A 4 -17.73 -5.19 12.53
N ASN A 5 -17.68 -4.16 11.69
CA ASN A 5 -16.50 -3.28 11.60
C ASN A 5 -16.65 -1.88 12.24
N GLN A 6 -17.78 -1.54 12.85
CA GLN A 6 -17.95 -0.19 13.43
C GLN A 6 -17.75 -0.09 14.95
N GLU A 7 -17.64 -1.20 15.67
CA GLU A 7 -17.53 -1.17 17.14
C GLU A 7 -16.11 -1.31 17.71
N THR A 8 -15.11 -1.63 16.89
CA THR A 8 -13.77 -1.99 17.40
C THR A 8 -12.89 -0.78 17.79
N PHE A 9 -13.19 0.43 17.30
CA PHE A 9 -12.39 1.62 17.62
C PHE A 9 -13.27 2.77 18.13
N ALA A 10 -13.82 2.63 19.34
CA ALA A 10 -14.60 3.71 19.97
C ALA A 10 -13.71 4.92 20.37
N THR A 11 -12.42 4.71 20.60
CA THR A 11 -11.49 5.74 21.07
C THR A 11 -10.29 5.84 20.13
N PRO A 12 -9.90 7.05 19.65
CA PRO A 12 -8.73 7.20 18.80
C PRO A 12 -7.44 6.92 19.59
N PHE A 13 -6.45 6.34 18.91
CA PHE A 13 -5.08 6.28 19.41
C PHE A 13 -4.48 7.69 19.37
N VAL A 14 -3.91 8.15 20.47
CA VAL A 14 -3.42 9.53 20.64
C VAL A 14 -1.92 9.55 20.71
N PHE A 15 -1.29 10.36 19.84
CA PHE A 15 0.16 10.52 19.79
C PHE A 15 0.52 12.01 19.83
N LYS A 16 1.69 12.32 20.39
CA LYS A 16 2.21 13.68 20.47
C LYS A 16 2.87 14.16 19.19
N THR A 17 3.22 13.26 18.29
CA THR A 17 3.86 13.53 17.02
C THR A 17 2.87 14.08 15.97
N ASP A 18 3.37 14.57 14.86
CA ASP A 18 2.58 14.90 13.68
C ASP A 18 2.73 13.82 12.59
N TRP A 19 1.89 13.89 11.54
CA TRP A 19 1.93 12.89 10.47
C TRP A 19 3.27 12.82 9.74
N LYS A 20 3.97 13.95 9.57
CA LYS A 20 5.24 13.98 8.84
C LYS A 20 6.36 13.25 9.58
N ASN A 21 6.22 13.06 10.88
CA ASN A 21 7.20 12.42 11.75
C ASN A 21 6.68 11.14 12.42
N ALA A 22 5.46 10.70 12.09
CA ALA A 22 4.82 9.56 12.76
C ALA A 22 5.66 8.28 12.69
N LEU A 23 6.24 7.96 11.54
CA LEU A 23 7.06 6.76 11.38
C LEU A 23 8.51 6.90 11.91
N GLU A 24 8.88 8.05 12.46
CA GLU A 24 10.12 8.32 13.20
C GLU A 24 9.87 8.29 14.73
N ASP A 25 8.61 8.24 15.16
CA ASP A 25 8.20 8.25 16.56
C ASP A 25 8.08 6.82 17.09
N GLU A 26 8.88 6.48 18.10
CA GLU A 26 8.95 5.12 18.67
C GLU A 26 7.62 4.69 19.31
N GLU A 27 6.89 5.63 19.95
CA GLU A 27 5.59 5.35 20.55
C GLU A 27 4.55 5.01 19.47
N PHE A 28 4.53 5.80 18.39
CA PHE A 28 3.68 5.54 17.23
C PHE A 28 3.97 4.17 16.62
N ILE A 29 5.24 3.87 16.29
CA ILE A 29 5.65 2.59 15.68
C ILE A 29 5.24 1.43 16.57
N LYS A 30 5.48 1.53 17.88
CA LYS A 30 5.13 0.47 18.83
C LYS A 30 3.62 0.18 18.84
N VAL A 31 2.78 1.20 19.04
CA VAL A 31 1.32 1.05 19.08
C VAL A 31 0.77 0.64 17.71
N PHE A 32 1.33 1.19 16.64
CA PHE A 32 0.97 0.83 15.28
C PHE A 32 1.20 -0.67 15.01
N SER A 33 2.34 -1.20 15.42
CA SER A 33 2.70 -2.61 15.22
C SER A 33 1.89 -3.56 16.08
N SER A 34 1.68 -3.25 17.39
CA SER A 34 1.07 -4.17 18.34
C SER A 34 -0.46 -4.09 18.36
N ASP A 35 -1.03 -2.88 18.33
CA ASP A 35 -2.45 -2.70 18.61
C ASP A 35 -3.27 -2.42 17.34
N ILE A 36 -2.69 -1.67 16.39
CA ILE A 36 -3.39 -1.28 15.17
C ILE A 36 -3.27 -2.36 14.09
N LEU A 37 -2.05 -2.75 13.74
CA LEU A 37 -1.80 -3.66 12.63
C LEU A 37 -2.32 -5.07 12.85
N GLU A 38 -2.19 -5.62 14.06
CA GLU A 38 -2.70 -6.96 14.35
C GLU A 38 -4.18 -7.07 14.03
N ASN A 39 -4.98 -6.11 14.50
CA ASN A 39 -6.42 -6.10 14.29
C ASN A 39 -6.82 -5.84 12.84
N TYR A 40 -6.00 -5.07 12.10
CA TYR A 40 -6.29 -4.73 10.71
C TYR A 40 -5.93 -5.85 9.74
N ILE A 41 -4.69 -6.37 9.82
CA ILE A 41 -4.11 -7.24 8.78
C ILE A 41 -4.78 -8.61 8.73
N ILE A 42 -5.14 -9.19 9.88
CA ILE A 42 -5.74 -10.53 9.98
C ILE A 42 -7.07 -10.63 9.22
N ASN A 43 -7.78 -9.51 9.09
CA ASN A 43 -9.07 -9.44 8.41
C ASN A 43 -8.95 -9.19 6.90
N LYS A 44 -7.73 -8.91 6.40
CA LYS A 44 -7.53 -8.62 4.98
C LYS A 44 -7.44 -9.89 4.12
N ARG A 45 -8.00 -9.81 2.92
CA ARG A 45 -7.99 -10.95 1.98
C ARG A 45 -6.59 -11.28 1.49
N TRP A 46 -5.74 -10.28 1.33
CA TRP A 46 -4.35 -10.43 0.91
C TRP A 46 -3.42 -10.97 2.02
N TYR A 47 -3.89 -11.04 3.26
CA TYR A 47 -3.10 -11.63 4.34
C TYR A 47 -2.98 -13.14 4.19
N GLY A 48 -1.75 -13.61 3.98
CA GLY A 48 -1.43 -15.02 3.75
C GLY A 48 -1.22 -15.85 5.02
N GLY A 49 -1.24 -15.22 6.21
CA GLY A 49 -0.97 -15.88 7.49
C GLY A 49 -2.16 -16.51 8.19
N LYS A 50 -3.33 -16.64 7.52
CA LYS A 50 -4.58 -17.09 8.15
C LYS A 50 -4.56 -18.49 8.76
N ALA A 51 -3.68 -19.36 8.27
CA ALA A 51 -3.51 -20.73 8.78
C ALA A 51 -2.44 -20.85 9.87
N SER A 52 -1.81 -19.73 10.25
CA SER A 52 -0.71 -19.69 11.21
C SER A 52 -1.04 -18.78 12.39
N THR A 53 -0.33 -18.94 13.49
CA THR A 53 -0.55 -18.11 14.68
C THR A 53 0.38 -16.91 14.63
N LEU A 54 -0.19 -15.71 14.54
CA LEU A 54 0.57 -14.46 14.62
C LEU A 54 1.31 -14.39 15.97
N LYS A 55 2.57 -14.01 15.93
CA LYS A 55 3.40 -13.80 17.11
C LYS A 55 3.61 -12.31 17.40
N TYR A 56 4.07 -11.56 16.41
CA TYR A 56 4.18 -10.09 16.44
C TYR A 56 4.38 -9.56 15.02
N ILE A 57 4.15 -8.26 14.85
CA ILE A 57 4.43 -7.51 13.62
C ILE A 57 5.51 -6.47 13.91
N GLU A 58 6.42 -6.29 12.98
CA GLU A 58 7.49 -5.30 13.07
C GLU A 58 7.51 -4.42 11.81
N VAL A 59 7.72 -3.12 12.00
CA VAL A 59 8.03 -2.18 10.90
C VAL A 59 9.53 -2.28 10.65
N VAL A 60 9.92 -2.99 9.59
CA VAL A 60 11.34 -3.22 9.28
C VAL A 60 11.96 -2.12 8.42
N ASP A 61 11.13 -1.42 7.66
CA ASP A 61 11.55 -0.26 6.88
C ASP A 61 10.36 0.63 6.52
N HIS A 62 10.61 1.90 6.25
CA HIS A 62 9.63 2.82 5.73
C HIS A 62 10.29 3.92 4.89
N PHE A 63 9.50 4.56 4.04
CA PHE A 63 9.92 5.70 3.23
C PHE A 63 8.74 6.63 2.98
N LYS A 64 9.04 7.93 2.80
CA LYS A 64 8.05 8.96 2.52
C LYS A 64 7.85 9.10 1.01
N ILE A 65 6.59 9.17 0.59
CA ILE A 65 6.21 9.51 -0.78
C ILE A 65 5.37 10.79 -0.69
N THR A 66 5.88 11.89 -1.21
CA THR A 66 5.21 13.19 -1.10
C THR A 66 4.59 13.62 -2.43
N SER A 67 3.36 14.07 -2.38
CA SER A 67 2.73 14.88 -3.41
C SER A 67 2.87 16.36 -3.05
N LYS A 68 2.35 17.26 -3.90
CA LYS A 68 2.30 18.69 -3.60
C LYS A 68 1.46 19.01 -2.35
N LYS A 69 0.50 18.16 -2.00
CA LYS A 69 -0.48 18.41 -0.94
C LYS A 69 -0.31 17.49 0.27
N ASN A 70 0.04 16.22 0.02
CA ASN A 70 -0.02 15.17 1.02
C ASN A 70 1.31 14.44 1.16
N THR A 71 1.56 13.93 2.37
CA THR A 71 2.62 12.98 2.67
C THR A 71 2.00 11.60 2.85
N TYR A 72 2.57 10.61 2.19
CA TYR A 72 2.24 9.20 2.32
C TYR A 72 3.46 8.44 2.81
N TYR A 73 3.24 7.28 3.40
CA TYR A 73 4.32 6.38 3.75
C TYR A 73 4.17 5.05 3.03
N GLY A 74 5.25 4.54 2.46
CA GLY A 74 5.38 3.13 2.14
C GLY A 74 6.01 2.43 3.33
N VAL A 75 5.34 1.43 3.89
CA VAL A 75 5.81 0.69 5.06
C VAL A 75 6.07 -0.75 4.69
N LEU A 76 7.24 -1.26 5.05
CA LEU A 76 7.58 -2.66 4.94
C LEU A 76 7.41 -3.32 6.32
N LEU A 77 6.52 -4.29 6.38
CA LEU A 77 6.20 -5.04 7.58
C LEU A 77 6.83 -6.42 7.53
N GLU A 78 7.37 -6.88 8.65
CA GLU A 78 7.68 -8.27 8.90
C GLU A 78 6.65 -8.84 9.88
N VAL A 79 5.89 -9.83 9.42
CA VAL A 79 4.90 -10.53 10.21
C VAL A 79 5.48 -11.86 10.66
N ASN A 80 5.72 -11.99 11.96
CA ASN A 80 6.33 -13.15 12.57
C ASN A 80 5.27 -14.11 13.12
N PHE A 81 5.47 -15.41 12.93
CA PHE A 81 4.56 -16.47 13.37
C PHE A 81 5.18 -17.34 14.47
N LYS A 82 4.32 -17.94 15.30
CA LYS A 82 4.77 -18.88 16.35
C LYS A 82 5.45 -20.13 15.78
N GLU A 83 5.14 -20.49 14.56
CA GLU A 83 5.71 -21.60 13.81
C GLU A 83 7.13 -21.32 13.26
N ALA A 84 7.80 -20.28 13.77
CA ALA A 84 9.18 -19.91 13.47
C ALA A 84 9.49 -19.58 12.00
N PHE A 85 8.55 -18.94 11.33
CA PHE A 85 8.77 -18.29 10.02
C PHE A 85 8.17 -16.89 10.02
N TYR A 86 8.49 -16.10 9.00
CA TYR A 86 7.96 -14.75 8.80
C TYR A 86 7.51 -14.51 7.36
N GLN A 87 6.74 -13.46 7.16
CA GLN A 87 6.31 -12.96 5.85
C GLN A 87 6.45 -11.45 5.80
N HIS A 88 6.90 -10.92 4.66
CA HIS A 88 6.97 -9.49 4.45
C HIS A 88 5.73 -8.99 3.72
N TYR A 89 5.28 -7.78 4.12
CA TYR A 89 4.15 -7.11 3.49
C TYR A 89 4.47 -5.64 3.23
N PHE A 90 4.00 -5.15 2.08
CA PHE A 90 4.01 -3.73 1.75
C PHE A 90 2.66 -3.11 2.07
N MET A 91 2.70 -2.00 2.81
CA MET A 91 1.51 -1.26 3.22
C MET A 91 1.71 0.25 3.04
N PRO A 92 1.08 0.85 2.05
CA PRO A 92 1.08 2.29 1.91
C PRO A 92 0.06 2.92 2.85
N LEU A 93 0.47 3.99 3.56
CA LEU A 93 -0.31 4.67 4.58
C LEU A 93 -0.56 6.14 4.24
N ALA A 94 -1.73 6.62 4.62
CA ALA A 94 -2.07 8.04 4.66
C ALA A 94 -2.78 8.40 5.96
N PHE A 95 -2.68 9.67 6.33
CA PHE A 95 -3.51 10.28 7.38
C PHE A 95 -4.56 11.17 6.72
N MET A 96 -5.82 11.00 7.10
CA MET A 96 -6.96 11.75 6.56
C MET A 96 -7.76 12.36 7.68
N ALA A 97 -8.17 13.63 7.51
CA ALA A 97 -9.13 14.26 8.40
C ALA A 97 -10.54 13.68 8.23
N GLU A 98 -11.41 13.89 9.20
CA GLU A 98 -12.67 13.17 9.40
C GLU A 98 -13.74 13.36 8.28
N GLU A 99 -13.62 14.38 7.44
CA GLU A 99 -14.70 14.85 6.58
C GLU A 99 -14.87 14.13 5.22
N GLU A 100 -13.97 13.20 4.82
CA GLU A 100 -13.93 12.69 3.44
C GLU A 100 -13.73 11.17 3.31
N LEU A 101 -14.19 10.35 4.26
CA LEU A 101 -13.76 8.94 4.31
C LEU A 101 -14.83 7.91 3.95
N ASP A 102 -14.48 7.02 3.02
CA ASP A 102 -15.09 5.69 2.94
C ASP A 102 -14.64 4.85 4.13
N THR A 103 -15.57 4.50 5.01
CA THR A 103 -15.31 3.75 6.26
C THR A 103 -14.61 2.40 6.04
N ASN A 104 -14.75 1.79 4.86
CA ASN A 104 -14.10 0.52 4.53
C ASN A 104 -12.57 0.64 4.35
N THR A 105 -12.06 1.87 4.21
CA THR A 105 -10.63 2.15 3.99
C THR A 105 -9.87 2.45 5.27
N ILE A 106 -10.58 2.63 6.38
CA ILE A 106 -10.00 2.98 7.66
C ILE A 106 -9.20 1.82 8.25
N ILE A 107 -7.98 2.13 8.69
CA ILE A 107 -7.12 1.23 9.46
C ILE A 107 -7.41 1.44 10.94
N ALA A 108 -7.35 2.69 11.40
CA ALA A 108 -7.65 3.08 12.77
C ALA A 108 -7.97 4.57 12.90
N PRO A 109 -8.84 4.98 13.83
CA PRO A 109 -8.94 6.38 14.23
C PRO A 109 -7.70 6.77 15.02
N ILE A 110 -7.08 7.90 14.68
CA ILE A 110 -5.87 8.40 15.35
C ILE A 110 -5.96 9.90 15.59
N GLN A 111 -5.28 10.37 16.63
CA GLN A 111 -5.02 11.77 16.87
C GLN A 111 -3.52 12.01 16.91
N LEU A 112 -3.03 12.93 16.07
CA LEU A 112 -1.63 13.32 15.96
C LEU A 112 -1.49 14.78 16.42
N GLY A 113 -0.92 14.97 17.59
CA GLY A 113 -0.95 16.30 18.25
C GLY A 113 -2.39 16.79 18.41
N ASN A 114 -2.71 17.91 17.76
CA ASN A 114 -4.05 18.50 17.78
C ASN A 114 -4.96 18.07 16.62
N GLN A 115 -4.44 17.26 15.69
CA GLN A 115 -5.18 16.82 14.50
C GLN A 115 -5.84 15.47 14.76
N LYS A 116 -7.16 15.43 14.71
CA LYS A 116 -7.95 14.19 14.72
C LYS A 116 -8.18 13.72 13.29
N GLY A 117 -8.20 12.42 13.11
CA GLY A 117 -8.46 11.82 11.81
C GLY A 117 -8.29 10.30 11.83
N TYR A 118 -7.95 9.76 10.68
CA TYR A 118 -7.85 8.32 10.47
C TYR A 118 -6.57 7.96 9.77
N LEU A 119 -5.97 6.88 10.22
CA LEU A 119 -4.97 6.15 9.47
C LEU A 119 -5.69 5.30 8.42
N VAL A 120 -5.31 5.44 7.16
CA VAL A 120 -5.95 4.74 6.04
C VAL A 120 -4.92 4.09 5.13
N ASP A 121 -5.35 3.05 4.40
CA ASP A 121 -4.57 2.51 3.30
C ASP A 121 -4.54 3.53 2.15
N ALA A 122 -3.35 4.05 1.84
CA ALA A 122 -3.17 5.11 0.86
C ALA A 122 -3.62 4.74 -0.56
N LEU A 123 -3.71 3.45 -0.91
CA LEU A 123 -4.22 3.05 -2.22
C LEU A 123 -5.66 3.48 -2.45
N HIS A 124 -6.44 3.68 -1.39
CA HIS A 124 -7.80 4.18 -1.50
C HIS A 124 -7.87 5.68 -1.78
N GLN A 125 -6.74 6.41 -1.67
CA GLN A 125 -6.66 7.83 -1.98
C GLN A 125 -6.37 8.04 -3.48
N GLU A 126 -7.22 8.78 -4.17
CA GLU A 126 -7.05 9.05 -5.59
C GLU A 126 -5.76 9.82 -5.89
N ASP A 127 -5.42 10.80 -5.06
CA ASP A 127 -4.16 11.57 -5.15
C ASP A 127 -2.93 10.66 -5.07
N PHE A 128 -2.96 9.62 -4.22
CA PHE A 128 -1.88 8.65 -4.13
C PHE A 128 -1.79 7.78 -5.38
N ARG A 129 -2.91 7.28 -5.87
CA ARG A 129 -2.94 6.51 -7.13
C ARG A 129 -2.44 7.35 -8.31
N LYS A 130 -2.88 8.61 -8.40
CA LYS A 130 -2.37 9.55 -9.40
C LYS A 130 -0.86 9.75 -9.28
N LEU A 131 -0.34 9.90 -8.07
CA LEU A 131 1.10 10.04 -7.81
C LEU A 131 1.90 8.84 -8.31
N LEU A 132 1.42 7.61 -8.08
CA LEU A 132 2.05 6.40 -8.61
C LEU A 132 2.07 6.41 -10.14
N PHE A 133 0.94 6.72 -10.78
CA PHE A 133 0.83 6.82 -12.23
C PHE A 133 1.81 7.84 -12.80
N ASP A 134 1.82 9.06 -12.29
CA ASP A 134 2.67 10.16 -12.76
C ASP A 134 4.17 9.80 -12.63
N ASN A 135 4.55 9.11 -11.55
CA ASN A 135 5.93 8.67 -11.36
C ASN A 135 6.33 7.57 -12.34
N ILE A 136 5.43 6.65 -12.69
CA ILE A 136 5.67 5.65 -13.76
C ILE A 136 5.84 6.35 -15.11
N VAL A 137 4.95 7.30 -15.45
CA VAL A 137 5.03 8.08 -16.70
C VAL A 137 6.37 8.78 -16.84
N GLN A 138 6.86 9.36 -15.74
CA GLN A 138 8.13 10.09 -15.70
C GLN A 138 9.35 9.16 -15.61
N ALA A 139 9.16 7.86 -15.41
CA ALA A 139 10.22 6.90 -15.09
C ALA A 139 11.13 7.45 -13.96
N LYS A 140 10.49 7.94 -12.89
CA LYS A 140 11.17 8.68 -11.84
C LYS A 140 12.03 7.76 -10.99
N GLU A 141 13.32 7.94 -11.06
CA GLU A 141 14.25 7.37 -10.10
C GLU A 141 14.42 8.35 -8.94
N ASN A 142 14.12 7.92 -7.75
CA ASN A 142 14.41 8.69 -6.55
C ASN A 142 15.16 7.80 -5.56
N PRO A 143 16.48 7.92 -5.47
CA PRO A 143 17.31 7.12 -4.57
C PRO A 143 16.89 7.25 -3.09
N GLU A 144 16.37 8.41 -2.69
CA GLU A 144 15.90 8.65 -1.32
C GLU A 144 14.62 7.88 -0.99
N LEU A 145 13.80 7.56 -2.00
CA LEU A 145 12.53 6.87 -1.79
C LEU A 145 12.66 5.35 -1.77
N LYS A 146 13.83 4.78 -2.07
CA LYS A 146 14.01 3.32 -2.22
C LYS A 146 13.04 2.69 -3.23
N LEU A 147 12.40 3.51 -4.07
CA LEU A 147 11.47 3.11 -5.12
C LEU A 147 12.04 3.50 -6.48
N ILE A 148 11.96 2.58 -7.41
CA ILE A 148 12.35 2.79 -8.80
C ILE A 148 11.12 2.61 -9.67
N PHE A 149 10.75 3.67 -10.39
CA PHE A 149 9.63 3.66 -11.32
C PHE A 149 10.14 3.43 -12.73
N HIS A 150 9.75 2.31 -13.33
CA HIS A 150 10.10 1.98 -14.69
C HIS A 150 8.91 2.19 -15.62
N LYS A 151 9.17 2.86 -16.75
CA LYS A 151 8.23 2.98 -17.84
C LYS A 151 8.56 1.93 -18.90
N GLY A 152 7.60 1.05 -19.17
CA GLY A 152 7.76 0.06 -20.25
C GLY A 152 7.53 0.66 -21.64
N SER A 153 8.05 0.01 -22.66
CA SER A 153 7.99 0.47 -24.07
C SER A 153 6.56 0.57 -24.64
N LYS A 154 5.61 -0.10 -24.03
CA LYS A 154 4.19 -0.13 -24.44
C LYS A 154 3.30 0.82 -23.66
N PHE A 155 3.88 1.68 -22.83
CA PHE A 155 3.13 2.67 -22.07
C PHE A 155 2.98 3.97 -22.87
N ASP A 156 1.88 4.12 -23.60
CA ASP A 156 1.68 5.23 -24.53
C ASP A 156 0.97 6.44 -23.88
N ASP A 157 0.20 6.21 -22.80
CA ASP A 157 -0.53 7.28 -22.11
C ASP A 157 0.40 8.13 -21.25
N LYS A 158 0.20 9.44 -21.29
CA LYS A 158 1.05 10.41 -20.59
C LYS A 158 0.29 11.20 -19.53
N GLU A 159 -1.04 11.08 -19.50
CA GLU A 159 -1.89 11.87 -18.64
C GLU A 159 -2.81 10.97 -17.81
N TYR A 160 -2.83 11.21 -16.52
CA TYR A 160 -3.79 10.59 -15.61
C TYR A 160 -5.18 11.18 -15.84
N LYS A 161 -6.18 10.32 -16.08
CA LYS A 161 -7.59 10.70 -16.24
C LYS A 161 -8.44 10.17 -15.10
N SER A 162 -8.25 8.90 -14.74
CA SER A 162 -9.02 8.24 -13.69
C SER A 162 -8.32 7.00 -13.15
N SER A 163 -8.73 6.56 -11.95
CA SER A 163 -8.35 5.28 -11.42
C SER A 163 -9.47 4.66 -10.59
N LYS A 164 -9.62 3.34 -10.66
CA LYS A 164 -10.59 2.56 -9.87
C LYS A 164 -10.04 1.20 -9.52
N PHE A 165 -10.56 0.61 -8.44
CA PHE A 165 -10.24 -0.78 -8.11
C PHE A 165 -10.89 -1.76 -9.07
N MET A 166 -10.20 -2.86 -9.37
CA MET A 166 -10.66 -3.90 -10.31
C MET A 166 -11.69 -4.86 -9.69
N GLY A 167 -12.26 -4.56 -8.56
CA GLY A 167 -13.23 -5.40 -7.86
C GLY A 167 -12.71 -5.90 -6.52
N LEU A 168 -13.15 -7.09 -6.08
CA LEU A 168 -12.80 -7.61 -4.77
C LEU A 168 -11.30 -7.89 -4.65
N GLU A 169 -10.67 -7.38 -3.59
CA GLU A 169 -9.29 -7.69 -3.24
C GLU A 169 -9.08 -9.21 -3.14
N GLN A 170 -8.00 -9.66 -3.72
CA GLN A 170 -7.48 -11.03 -3.60
C GLN A 170 -6.11 -10.96 -2.88
N SER A 171 -5.16 -11.81 -3.29
CA SER A 171 -3.77 -11.76 -2.80
C SER A 171 -3.03 -10.46 -3.18
N ASN A 172 -3.55 -9.73 -4.16
CA ASN A 172 -3.01 -8.48 -4.68
C ASN A 172 -4.10 -7.41 -4.72
N THR A 173 -3.71 -6.13 -4.67
CA THR A 173 -4.59 -5.01 -4.98
C THR A 173 -4.40 -4.61 -6.43
N SER A 174 -5.46 -4.66 -7.24
CA SER A 174 -5.42 -4.28 -8.66
C SER A 174 -6.17 -2.98 -8.90
N ILE A 175 -5.49 -2.03 -9.56
CA ILE A 175 -6.00 -0.70 -9.88
C ILE A 175 -6.03 -0.55 -11.39
N ILE A 176 -7.20 -0.16 -11.93
CA ILE A 176 -7.35 0.19 -13.34
C ILE A 176 -7.10 1.68 -13.48
N TYR A 177 -6.19 2.07 -14.37
CA TYR A 177 -5.94 3.45 -14.77
C TYR A 177 -6.45 3.71 -16.17
N ASN A 178 -7.16 4.83 -16.35
CA ASN A 178 -7.66 5.33 -17.63
C ASN A 178 -8.49 4.31 -18.43
N ASP A 179 -9.07 3.31 -17.77
CA ASP A 179 -9.72 2.13 -18.38
C ASP A 179 -8.82 1.33 -19.36
N ALA A 180 -7.51 1.52 -19.31
CA ALA A 180 -6.54 0.97 -20.25
C ALA A 180 -5.41 0.16 -19.60
N PHE A 181 -5.00 0.50 -18.37
CA PHE A 181 -3.87 -0.11 -17.70
C PHE A 181 -4.27 -0.72 -16.36
N VAL A 182 -3.66 -1.82 -15.99
CA VAL A 182 -3.85 -2.45 -14.67
C VAL A 182 -2.54 -2.45 -13.92
N LEU A 183 -2.51 -1.76 -12.78
CA LEU A 183 -1.43 -1.85 -11.82
C LEU A 183 -1.77 -2.93 -10.78
N LYS A 184 -0.97 -3.98 -10.71
CA LYS A 184 -1.03 -4.98 -9.66
C LYS A 184 -0.07 -4.61 -8.54
N ILE A 185 -0.58 -4.45 -7.34
CA ILE A 185 0.23 -4.18 -6.15
C ILE A 185 0.26 -5.46 -5.31
N PHE A 186 1.45 -6.05 -5.23
CA PHE A 186 1.69 -7.25 -4.42
C PHE A 186 1.85 -6.82 -2.97
N ARG A 187 0.86 -7.17 -2.15
CA ARG A 187 0.90 -6.85 -0.71
C ARG A 187 1.94 -7.71 0.01
N ARG A 188 1.97 -9.00 -0.30
CA ARG A 188 3.02 -9.88 0.19
C ARG A 188 4.24 -9.76 -0.71
N ILE A 189 5.39 -9.48 -0.09
CA ILE A 189 6.66 -9.27 -0.77
C ILE A 189 7.58 -10.47 -0.54
N TYR A 190 8.33 -10.82 -1.56
CA TYR A 190 9.34 -11.86 -1.54
C TYR A 190 10.70 -11.25 -1.88
N VAL A 191 11.78 -11.85 -1.35
CA VAL A 191 13.14 -11.41 -1.65
C VAL A 191 13.51 -11.61 -3.12
N SER A 192 12.88 -12.60 -3.77
CA SER A 192 13.08 -12.88 -5.20
C SER A 192 12.21 -11.99 -6.09
N THR A 193 12.68 -11.79 -7.34
CA THR A 193 11.88 -11.12 -8.37
C THR A 193 10.53 -11.81 -8.53
N ASN A 194 9.47 -11.02 -8.59
CA ASN A 194 8.12 -11.55 -8.76
C ASN A 194 7.97 -12.17 -10.17
N PRO A 195 7.55 -13.45 -10.28
CA PRO A 195 7.41 -14.12 -11.57
C PRO A 195 6.40 -13.44 -12.52
N ASP A 196 5.30 -12.89 -12.02
CA ASP A 196 4.31 -12.18 -12.84
C ASP A 196 4.95 -10.97 -13.54
N TYR A 197 5.79 -10.23 -12.81
CA TYR A 197 6.53 -9.11 -13.35
C TYR A 197 7.57 -9.58 -14.40
N GLU A 198 8.40 -10.54 -14.03
CA GLU A 198 9.49 -11.01 -14.89
C GLU A 198 8.96 -11.59 -16.21
N ILE A 199 7.98 -12.48 -16.13
CA ILE A 199 7.38 -13.12 -17.31
C ILE A 199 6.72 -12.06 -18.20
N SER A 200 5.91 -11.17 -17.65
CA SER A 200 5.22 -10.13 -18.43
C SER A 200 6.19 -9.23 -19.15
N ARG A 201 7.29 -8.85 -18.49
CA ARG A 201 8.34 -8.03 -19.07
C ARG A 201 9.07 -8.75 -20.21
N VAL A 202 9.49 -10.00 -20.00
CA VAL A 202 10.19 -10.80 -21.01
C VAL A 202 9.32 -11.02 -22.24
N LEU A 203 8.05 -11.42 -22.05
CA LEU A 203 7.09 -11.63 -23.14
C LEU A 203 6.90 -10.36 -23.98
N THR A 204 6.80 -9.20 -23.31
CA THR A 204 6.56 -7.93 -24.01
C THR A 204 7.80 -7.36 -24.66
N GLU A 205 8.89 -7.22 -23.90
CA GLU A 205 10.06 -6.43 -24.32
C GLU A 205 11.08 -7.24 -25.13
N ARG A 206 11.21 -8.56 -24.86
CA ARG A 206 12.16 -9.40 -25.55
C ARG A 206 11.53 -10.26 -26.64
N MET A 207 10.37 -10.88 -26.34
CA MET A 207 9.73 -11.83 -27.26
C MET A 207 8.68 -11.16 -28.16
N HIS A 208 8.27 -9.93 -27.87
CA HIS A 208 7.22 -9.20 -28.59
C HIS A 208 5.91 -10.01 -28.75
N PHE A 209 5.59 -10.83 -27.75
CA PHE A 209 4.46 -11.73 -27.76
C PHE A 209 3.15 -10.95 -27.63
N LYS A 210 2.23 -11.11 -28.61
CA LYS A 210 1.02 -10.28 -28.73
C LYS A 210 -0.21 -10.85 -28.02
N SER A 211 -0.18 -12.10 -27.58
CA SER A 211 -1.34 -12.78 -27.00
C SER A 211 -1.34 -12.75 -25.46
N SER A 212 -0.49 -11.95 -24.84
CA SER A 212 -0.51 -11.68 -23.40
C SER A 212 -0.74 -10.19 -23.15
N HIS A 213 -1.16 -9.86 -21.91
CA HIS A 213 -1.17 -8.46 -21.48
C HIS A 213 0.24 -7.89 -21.56
N ALA A 214 0.36 -6.72 -22.20
CA ALA A 214 1.66 -6.08 -22.35
C ALA A 214 2.16 -5.51 -21.02
N TYR A 215 3.43 -5.72 -20.71
CA TYR A 215 4.11 -4.98 -19.66
C TYR A 215 4.23 -3.51 -20.04
N THR A 216 3.71 -2.63 -19.17
CA THR A 216 3.70 -1.18 -19.41
C THR A 216 4.51 -0.39 -18.39
N GLY A 217 4.89 -1.00 -17.27
CA GLY A 217 5.71 -0.36 -16.26
C GLY A 217 5.77 -1.15 -14.97
N SER A 218 6.63 -0.71 -14.03
CA SER A 218 6.75 -1.29 -12.69
C SER A 218 7.24 -0.26 -11.66
N ILE A 219 7.09 -0.62 -10.41
CA ILE A 219 7.60 0.10 -9.25
C ILE A 219 8.43 -0.89 -8.43
#